data_9ec6c2484fe8961b46a08ef1dd99c48f
#
_entry.id   9ec6c2484fe8961b46a08ef1dd99c48f
#
_cell.length_a   1.000
_cell.length_b   1.000
_cell.length_c   1.000
_cell.angle_alpha   90.00
_cell.angle_beta   90.00
_cell.angle_gamma   90.00
#
_symmetry.space_group_name_H-M   'P 1'
#
loop_
_entity.id
_entity.type
_entity.pdbx_description
1 polymer ?
#
loop_
_entity_poly.entity_id
_entity_poly.type
_entity_poly.pdbx_seq_one_letter_code
_entity_poly.pdbx_strand_id
1 'polypeptide(L)'
;MKLRRWICFLLCLVLTVCLCAPALADGELFFVAVNDTIPLTLSVFPTYSGGTLYVPYQVFDSQPCGVTPSYNQVKQTYVLLSRNRQMLFDLAAGTVSDESGSVSTANVLYRGGILYLPLTFCASHFGLRTTMLESAGGYQVLRFTDGSEVYDDS
;
A
#
# COMPACT_ATOMS: atom_id res chain seq x y z
N MET A 1 -25.42 -48.61 -12.05
CA MET A 1 -24.06 -48.50 -11.47
C MET A 1 -23.13 -47.53 -12.20
N LYS A 2 -23.23 -47.29 -13.51
CA LYS A 2 -22.34 -46.37 -14.27
C LYS A 2 -22.54 -44.89 -13.92
N LEU A 3 -23.80 -44.43 -13.71
CA LEU A 3 -24.12 -43.03 -13.39
C LEU A 3 -23.50 -42.56 -12.06
N ARG A 4 -23.49 -43.40 -11.04
CA ARG A 4 -22.91 -43.10 -9.73
C ARG A 4 -21.39 -42.93 -9.77
N ARG A 5 -20.68 -43.66 -10.64
CA ARG A 5 -19.24 -43.52 -10.87
C ARG A 5 -18.92 -42.21 -11.58
N TRP A 6 -19.72 -41.76 -12.51
CA TRP A 6 -19.55 -40.49 -13.21
C TRP A 6 -19.78 -39.29 -12.30
N ILE A 7 -20.76 -39.38 -11.42
CA ILE A 7 -21.01 -38.30 -10.44
C ILE A 7 -19.84 -38.15 -9.44
N CYS A 8 -19.29 -39.28 -8.96
CA CYS A 8 -18.09 -39.24 -8.10
C CYS A 8 -16.87 -38.66 -8.83
N PHE A 9 -16.67 -38.99 -10.11
CA PHE A 9 -15.56 -38.42 -10.89
C PHE A 9 -15.72 -36.92 -11.10
N LEU A 10 -16.93 -36.45 -11.39
CA LEU A 10 -17.23 -35.04 -11.58
C LEU A 10 -17.06 -34.25 -10.25
N LEU A 11 -17.48 -34.83 -9.13
CA LEU A 11 -17.33 -34.26 -7.81
C LEU A 11 -15.85 -34.16 -7.39
N CYS A 12 -15.04 -35.17 -7.65
CA CYS A 12 -13.59 -35.13 -7.42
C CYS A 12 -12.91 -34.09 -8.30
N LEU A 13 -13.32 -33.96 -9.56
CA LEU A 13 -12.76 -32.97 -10.49
C LEU A 13 -13.05 -31.53 -10.01
N VAL A 14 -14.27 -31.26 -9.56
CA VAL A 14 -14.66 -29.96 -9.03
C VAL A 14 -13.92 -29.63 -7.73
N LEU A 15 -13.75 -30.64 -6.84
CA LEU A 15 -12.97 -30.48 -5.62
C LEU A 15 -11.48 -30.18 -5.89
N THR A 16 -10.89 -30.82 -6.89
CA THR A 16 -9.48 -30.59 -7.25
C THR A 16 -9.27 -29.21 -7.86
N VAL A 17 -10.21 -28.72 -8.64
CA VAL A 17 -10.13 -27.35 -9.21
C VAL A 17 -10.32 -26.26 -8.12
N CYS A 18 -11.15 -26.50 -7.10
CA CYS A 18 -11.30 -25.59 -5.96
C CYS A 18 -10.06 -25.51 -5.06
N LEU A 19 -9.22 -26.55 -5.04
CA LEU A 19 -7.99 -26.56 -4.22
C LEU A 19 -6.80 -25.88 -4.92
N CYS A 20 -6.92 -25.57 -6.20
CA CYS A 20 -5.89 -24.87 -6.98
C CYS A 20 -6.12 -23.34 -7.06
N ALA A 21 -6.98 -22.76 -6.23
CA ALA A 21 -6.93 -21.31 -6.06
C ALA A 21 -5.54 -20.99 -5.48
N PRO A 22 -4.69 -20.20 -6.19
CA PRO A 22 -3.46 -19.74 -5.57
C PRO A 22 -3.89 -18.99 -4.32
N ALA A 23 -3.54 -19.50 -3.15
CA ALA A 23 -3.50 -18.70 -1.95
C ALA A 23 -2.54 -17.57 -2.30
N LEU A 24 -3.08 -16.39 -2.60
CA LEU A 24 -2.30 -15.17 -2.60
C LEU A 24 -1.67 -15.13 -1.22
N ALA A 25 -0.38 -15.41 -1.16
CA ALA A 25 0.37 -15.44 0.07
C ALA A 25 0.19 -14.09 0.73
N ASP A 26 -0.60 -14.07 1.80
CA ASP A 26 -0.66 -12.95 2.73
C ASP A 26 0.74 -12.86 3.34
N GLY A 27 1.60 -11.99 2.77
CA GLY A 27 2.93 -11.79 3.32
C GLY A 27 4.10 -11.77 2.34
N GLU A 28 3.94 -11.16 1.17
CA GLU A 28 5.13 -10.70 0.47
C GLU A 28 5.81 -9.63 1.34
N LEU A 29 7.04 -9.93 1.77
CA LEU A 29 7.88 -8.99 2.50
C LEU A 29 8.33 -7.92 1.52
N PHE A 30 7.70 -6.75 1.58
CA PHE A 30 8.13 -5.59 0.83
C PHE A 30 9.04 -4.73 1.68
N PHE A 31 10.23 -4.50 1.19
CA PHE A 31 11.03 -3.40 1.70
C PHE A 31 10.57 -2.10 1.04
N VAL A 32 10.68 -1.00 1.76
CA VAL A 32 10.37 0.32 1.22
C VAL A 32 11.67 1.08 1.06
N ALA A 33 11.92 1.59 -0.14
CA ALA A 33 12.99 2.51 -0.41
C ALA A 33 12.43 3.88 -0.80
N VAL A 34 13.05 4.93 -0.30
CA VAL A 34 12.72 6.30 -0.66
C VAL A 34 13.93 6.88 -1.38
N ASN A 35 13.78 7.20 -2.67
CA ASN A 35 14.87 7.37 -3.60
C ASN A 35 15.79 6.13 -3.53
N ASP A 36 17.03 6.25 -3.11
CA ASP A 36 17.98 5.14 -2.98
C ASP A 36 18.26 4.75 -1.53
N THR A 37 17.46 5.25 -0.59
CA THR A 37 17.66 4.98 0.83
C THR A 37 16.56 4.07 1.37
N ILE A 38 16.93 2.96 1.98
CA ILE A 38 16.01 2.10 2.74
C ILE A 38 15.97 2.63 4.17
N PRO A 39 14.85 3.21 4.64
CA PRO A 39 14.75 3.65 6.00
C PRO A 39 14.76 2.44 6.93
N LEU A 40 15.83 2.29 7.71
CA LEU A 40 16.03 1.19 8.66
C LEU A 40 15.04 1.15 9.83
N THR A 41 14.22 2.19 9.96
CA THR A 41 13.28 2.36 11.08
C THR A 41 11.87 1.84 10.80
N LEU A 42 11.60 1.35 9.59
CA LEU A 42 10.29 0.77 9.30
C LEU A 42 10.16 -0.61 9.98
N SER A 43 9.57 -0.61 11.15
CA SER A 43 9.17 -1.84 11.85
C SER A 43 7.89 -2.46 11.30
N VAL A 44 7.30 -1.86 10.26
CA VAL A 44 5.99 -2.21 9.71
C VAL A 44 6.05 -2.22 8.20
N PHE A 45 5.51 -3.28 7.62
CA PHE A 45 5.59 -3.53 6.17
C PHE A 45 4.31 -3.13 5.45
N PRO A 46 4.38 -2.77 4.15
CA PRO A 46 3.21 -2.61 3.30
C PRO A 46 2.31 -3.84 3.31
N THR A 47 1.04 -3.65 2.98
CA THR A 47 0.06 -4.74 2.95
C THR A 47 -0.96 -4.54 1.85
N TYR A 48 -1.39 -5.62 1.22
CA TYR A 48 -2.51 -5.59 0.30
C TYR A 48 -3.84 -5.78 1.03
N SER A 49 -4.84 -5.02 0.62
CA SER A 49 -6.23 -5.20 1.05
C SER A 49 -7.18 -4.83 -0.08
N GLY A 50 -8.04 -5.77 -0.49
CA GLY A 50 -8.98 -5.54 -1.57
C GLY A 50 -8.34 -5.13 -2.91
N GLY A 51 -7.15 -5.62 -3.23
CA GLY A 51 -6.40 -5.26 -4.44
C GLY A 51 -5.66 -3.92 -4.38
N THR A 52 -5.75 -3.20 -3.27
CA THR A 52 -5.06 -1.94 -3.05
C THR A 52 -3.85 -2.18 -2.14
N LEU A 53 -2.70 -1.63 -2.53
CA LEU A 53 -1.50 -1.63 -1.70
C LEU A 53 -1.57 -0.47 -0.70
N TYR A 54 -1.44 -0.80 0.56
CA TYR A 54 -1.40 0.14 1.67
C TYR A 54 -0.01 0.19 2.28
N VAL A 55 0.43 1.39 2.61
CA VAL A 55 1.72 1.62 3.27
C VAL A 55 1.52 2.27 4.63
N PRO A 56 2.36 1.94 5.63
CA PRO A 56 2.32 2.66 6.90
C PRO A 56 2.58 4.15 6.66
N TYR A 57 1.89 4.99 7.40
CA TYR A 57 1.99 6.45 7.23
C TYR A 57 3.42 6.99 7.37
N GLN A 58 4.25 6.30 8.14
CA GLN A 58 5.67 6.65 8.36
C GLN A 58 6.48 6.70 7.08
N VAL A 59 6.05 5.99 6.03
CA VAL A 59 6.71 6.04 4.72
C VAL A 59 6.72 7.46 4.16
N PHE A 60 5.64 8.22 4.39
CA PHE A 60 5.54 9.61 3.95
C PHE A 60 6.28 10.61 4.87
N ASP A 61 6.67 10.20 6.09
CA ASP A 61 7.46 11.01 7.01
C ASP A 61 8.96 11.03 6.66
N SER A 62 9.35 10.37 5.61
CA SER A 62 10.73 10.38 5.16
C SER A 62 11.06 11.70 4.46
N GLN A 63 12.17 12.35 4.85
CA GLN A 63 12.62 13.62 4.26
C GLN A 63 12.67 13.62 2.72
N PRO A 64 13.12 12.53 2.05
CA PRO A 64 13.15 12.49 0.59
C PRO A 64 11.79 12.60 -0.08
N CYS A 65 10.69 12.25 0.59
CA CYS A 65 9.35 12.42 0.03
C CYS A 65 8.89 13.89 0.00
N GLY A 66 9.52 14.77 0.78
CA GLY A 66 9.11 16.18 0.90
C GLY A 66 7.69 16.36 1.42
N VAL A 67 7.16 15.36 2.11
CA VAL A 67 5.82 15.34 2.70
C VAL A 67 5.98 15.31 4.22
N THR A 68 5.24 16.18 4.90
CA THR A 68 5.22 16.24 6.36
C THR A 68 3.88 15.75 6.87
N PRO A 69 3.86 14.67 7.67
CA PRO A 69 2.64 14.19 8.29
C PRO A 69 2.32 14.94 9.59
N SER A 70 1.04 15.08 9.87
CA SER A 70 0.54 15.63 11.13
C SER A 70 -0.74 14.90 11.54
N TYR A 71 -0.84 14.53 12.81
CA TYR A 71 -2.02 13.86 13.35
C TYR A 71 -2.66 14.67 14.48
N ASN A 72 -3.95 14.92 14.36
CA ASN A 72 -4.74 15.53 15.41
C ASN A 72 -5.66 14.47 16.04
N GLN A 73 -5.26 14.01 17.22
CA GLN A 73 -5.98 12.95 17.93
C GLN A 73 -7.39 13.36 18.34
N VAL A 74 -7.60 14.64 18.71
CA VAL A 74 -8.90 15.12 19.17
C VAL A 74 -9.90 15.18 18.02
N LYS A 75 -9.46 15.65 16.87
CA LYS A 75 -10.28 15.74 15.66
C LYS A 75 -10.30 14.45 14.84
N GLN A 76 -9.48 13.49 15.20
CA GLN A 76 -9.25 12.26 14.42
C GLN A 76 -8.94 12.57 12.94
N THR A 77 -8.11 13.59 12.73
CA THR A 77 -7.67 13.98 11.39
C THR A 77 -6.20 13.71 11.21
N TYR A 78 -5.84 13.23 10.04
CA TYR A 78 -4.47 13.02 9.62
C TYR A 78 -4.18 13.87 8.39
N VAL A 79 -3.11 14.65 8.42
CA VAL A 79 -2.75 15.55 7.34
C VAL A 79 -1.40 15.16 6.78
N LEU A 80 -1.33 15.02 5.48
CA LEU A 80 -0.09 15.00 4.71
C LEU A 80 0.06 16.36 4.03
N LEU A 81 1.18 17.03 4.24
CA LEU A 81 1.45 18.34 3.71
C LEU A 81 2.77 18.35 2.93
N SER A 82 2.74 18.85 1.72
CA SER A 82 3.91 19.21 0.93
C SER A 82 3.76 20.67 0.48
N ARG A 83 4.83 21.27 -0.07
CA ARG A 83 4.91 22.73 -0.37
C ARG A 83 3.59 23.38 -0.80
N ASN A 84 2.90 22.81 -1.79
CA ASN A 84 1.66 23.37 -2.37
C ASN A 84 0.53 22.32 -2.45
N ARG A 85 0.67 21.18 -1.80
CA ARG A 85 -0.31 20.08 -1.84
C ARG A 85 -0.61 19.60 -0.43
N GLN A 86 -1.86 19.28 -0.21
CA GLN A 86 -2.35 18.79 1.06
C GLN A 86 -3.32 17.66 0.86
N MET A 87 -3.26 16.67 1.73
CA MET A 87 -4.32 15.69 1.91
C MET A 87 -4.71 15.68 3.39
N LEU A 88 -5.96 16.01 3.67
CA LEU A 88 -6.52 15.95 5.01
C LEU A 88 -7.50 14.77 5.07
N PHE A 89 -7.15 13.75 5.80
CA PHE A 89 -7.98 12.59 6.08
C PHE A 89 -8.81 12.84 7.33
N ASP A 90 -10.12 12.82 7.19
CA ASP A 90 -11.05 12.74 8.30
C ASP A 90 -11.35 11.26 8.56
N LEU A 91 -10.73 10.74 9.62
CA LEU A 91 -10.79 9.31 9.95
C LEU A 91 -12.17 8.91 10.51
N ALA A 92 -12.91 9.86 11.06
CA ALA A 92 -14.25 9.62 11.56
C ALA A 92 -15.28 9.58 10.43
N ALA A 93 -15.13 10.47 9.45
CA ALA A 93 -16.01 10.52 8.28
C ALA A 93 -15.60 9.53 7.17
N GLY A 94 -14.38 9.01 7.19
CA GLY A 94 -13.83 8.16 6.11
C GLY A 94 -13.64 8.93 4.81
N THR A 95 -13.28 10.22 4.90
CA THR A 95 -13.10 11.10 3.74
C THR A 95 -11.71 11.70 3.72
N VAL A 96 -11.30 12.15 2.55
CA VAL A 96 -10.09 12.94 2.36
C VAL A 96 -10.42 14.18 1.56
N SER A 97 -9.88 15.32 1.96
CA SER A 97 -9.93 16.57 1.19
C SER A 97 -8.54 17.00 0.76
N ASP A 98 -8.46 17.61 -0.41
CA ASP A 98 -7.23 18.16 -0.96
C ASP A 98 -7.11 19.68 -0.65
N GLU A 99 -6.04 20.32 -1.14
CA GLU A 99 -5.79 21.75 -0.99
C GLU A 99 -6.85 22.66 -1.64
N SER A 100 -7.61 22.14 -2.60
CA SER A 100 -8.72 22.86 -3.24
C SER A 100 -10.03 22.74 -2.46
N GLY A 101 -10.07 21.90 -1.43
CA GLY A 101 -11.27 21.56 -0.69
C GLY A 101 -12.15 20.51 -1.37
N SER A 102 -11.65 19.89 -2.45
CA SER A 102 -12.33 18.75 -3.08
C SER A 102 -12.32 17.54 -2.15
N VAL A 103 -13.48 16.94 -1.94
CA VAL A 103 -13.66 15.82 -1.00
C VAL A 103 -13.90 14.54 -1.76
N SER A 104 -13.18 13.48 -1.38
CA SER A 104 -13.37 12.12 -1.89
C SER A 104 -13.39 11.10 -0.75
N THR A 105 -13.85 9.90 -1.04
CA THR A 105 -13.79 8.79 -0.08
C THR A 105 -12.35 8.27 0.01
N ALA A 106 -11.85 8.13 1.23
CA ALA A 106 -10.54 7.52 1.46
C ALA A 106 -10.70 6.29 2.35
N ASN A 107 -10.35 5.14 1.79
CA ASN A 107 -10.21 3.94 2.60
C ASN A 107 -8.83 3.96 3.25
N VAL A 108 -8.80 4.02 4.56
CA VAL A 108 -7.60 3.84 5.37
C VAL A 108 -7.71 2.54 6.15
N LEU A 109 -6.58 1.96 6.52
CA LEU A 109 -6.56 0.75 7.34
C LEU A 109 -5.88 1.04 8.67
N TYR A 110 -6.37 0.41 9.73
CA TYR A 110 -5.72 0.36 11.03
C TYR A 110 -5.32 -1.07 11.33
N ARG A 111 -4.03 -1.31 11.56
CA ARG A 111 -3.51 -2.61 12.00
C ARG A 111 -2.49 -2.39 13.12
N GLY A 112 -2.70 -3.06 14.25
CA GLY A 112 -1.78 -2.96 15.38
C GLY A 112 -1.56 -1.53 15.92
N GLY A 113 -2.56 -0.64 15.82
CA GLY A 113 -2.45 0.75 16.24
C GLY A 113 -1.75 1.66 15.22
N ILE A 114 -1.42 1.14 14.02
CA ILE A 114 -0.75 1.90 12.96
C ILE A 114 -1.74 2.22 11.85
N LEU A 115 -1.69 3.45 11.38
CA LEU A 115 -2.45 3.92 10.24
C LEU A 115 -1.74 3.55 8.93
N TYR A 116 -2.49 2.94 8.02
CA TYR A 116 -2.04 2.61 6.68
C TYR A 116 -2.83 3.42 5.65
N LEU A 117 -2.12 3.99 4.70
CA LEU A 117 -2.66 4.85 3.66
C LEU A 117 -2.59 4.15 2.28
N PRO A 118 -3.59 4.37 1.40
CA PRO A 118 -3.59 3.80 0.06
C PRO A 118 -2.46 4.43 -0.77
N LEU A 119 -1.46 3.61 -1.13
CA LEU A 119 -0.22 4.07 -1.73
C LEU A 119 -0.42 4.90 -2.99
N THR A 120 -1.04 4.31 -4.01
CA THR A 120 -1.17 4.93 -5.33
C THR A 120 -1.94 6.25 -5.25
N PHE A 121 -2.96 6.31 -4.40
CA PHE A 121 -3.76 7.51 -4.21
C PHE A 121 -2.94 8.65 -3.60
N CYS A 122 -2.19 8.37 -2.52
CA CYS A 122 -1.35 9.38 -1.88
C CYS A 122 -0.15 9.76 -2.76
N ALA A 123 0.55 8.78 -3.33
CA ALA A 123 1.72 9.03 -4.13
C ALA A 123 1.42 9.89 -5.37
N SER A 124 0.32 9.59 -6.08
CA SER A 124 -0.08 10.36 -7.26
C SER A 124 -0.45 11.80 -6.90
N HIS A 125 -1.11 12.02 -5.76
CA HIS A 125 -1.44 13.37 -5.31
C HIS A 125 -0.20 14.23 -5.07
N PHE A 126 0.85 13.67 -4.47
CA PHE A 126 2.10 14.38 -4.21
C PHE A 126 3.09 14.35 -5.40
N GLY A 127 2.73 13.72 -6.51
CA GLY A 127 3.59 13.60 -7.69
C GLY A 127 4.77 12.65 -7.47
N LEU A 128 4.65 11.76 -6.50
CA LEU A 128 5.64 10.72 -6.25
C LEU A 128 5.44 9.58 -7.23
N ARG A 129 6.54 9.07 -7.76
CA ARG A 129 6.55 7.85 -8.57
C ARG A 129 6.79 6.65 -7.67
N THR A 130 6.10 5.57 -7.96
CA THR A 130 6.27 4.30 -7.24
C THR A 130 6.69 3.23 -8.24
N THR A 131 7.70 2.46 -7.89
CA THR A 131 8.20 1.36 -8.71
C THR A 131 8.41 0.14 -7.81
N MET A 132 8.01 -1.03 -8.28
CA MET A 132 8.34 -2.28 -7.62
C MET A 132 9.62 -2.82 -8.24
N LEU A 133 10.64 -3.02 -7.44
CA LEU A 133 11.93 -3.57 -7.83
C LEU A 133 12.07 -4.96 -7.22
N GLU A 134 12.71 -5.86 -7.93
CA GLU A 134 13.09 -7.16 -7.42
C GLU A 134 14.59 -7.16 -7.12
N SER A 135 14.95 -7.45 -5.87
CA SER A 135 16.35 -7.55 -5.49
C SER A 135 16.96 -8.87 -5.98
N ALA A 136 18.27 -8.94 -6.09
CA ALA A 136 19.00 -10.15 -6.45
C ALA A 136 18.71 -11.36 -5.52
N GLY A 137 18.19 -11.10 -4.32
CA GLY A 137 17.76 -12.13 -3.35
C GLY A 137 16.29 -12.56 -3.49
N GLY A 138 15.57 -12.08 -4.53
CA GLY A 138 14.15 -12.38 -4.73
C GLY A 138 13.21 -11.62 -3.82
N TYR A 139 13.70 -10.58 -3.13
CA TYR A 139 12.84 -9.73 -2.30
C TYR A 139 12.27 -8.58 -3.13
N GLN A 140 11.01 -8.27 -2.90
CA GLN A 140 10.38 -7.11 -3.52
C GLN A 140 10.66 -5.85 -2.72
N VAL A 141 11.03 -4.79 -3.43
CA VAL A 141 11.31 -3.46 -2.87
C VAL A 141 10.36 -2.46 -3.49
N LEU A 142 9.54 -1.83 -2.68
CA LEU A 142 8.70 -0.73 -3.11
C LEU A 142 9.52 0.55 -3.05
N ARG A 143 9.81 1.13 -4.20
CA ARG A 143 10.58 2.36 -4.32
C ARG A 143 9.67 3.56 -4.57
N PHE A 144 9.87 4.60 -3.78
CA PHE A 144 9.28 5.92 -3.97
C PHE A 144 10.33 6.88 -4.47
N THR A 145 10.00 7.73 -5.44
CA THR A 145 10.90 8.79 -5.91
C THR A 145 10.12 10.06 -6.21
N ASP A 146 10.71 11.20 -5.88
CA ASP A 146 10.22 12.53 -6.24
C ASP A 146 10.67 12.96 -7.66
N GLY A 147 11.39 12.10 -8.37
CA GLY A 147 11.95 12.38 -9.69
C GLY A 147 13.33 13.02 -9.65
N SER A 148 13.93 13.23 -8.46
CA SER A 148 15.35 13.53 -8.37
C SER A 148 16.15 12.34 -8.90
N GLU A 149 17.31 12.64 -9.53
CA GLU A 149 18.13 11.61 -10.17
C GLU A 149 18.46 10.48 -9.21
N VAL A 150 18.02 9.33 -9.58
CA VAL A 150 18.36 8.09 -8.91
C VAL A 150 19.49 7.50 -9.73
N TYR A 151 20.58 7.12 -9.10
CA TYR A 151 21.64 6.37 -9.75
C TYR A 151 21.03 5.11 -10.37
N ASP A 152 21.00 5.09 -11.69
CA ASP A 152 20.64 3.91 -12.45
C ASP A 152 21.91 3.07 -12.55
N ASP A 153 22.00 2.01 -11.75
CA ASP A 153 23.04 0.99 -11.88
C ASP A 153 22.73 0.15 -13.12
N SER A 154 22.92 0.76 -14.31
CA SER A 154 22.89 0.04 -15.59
C SER A 154 24.24 -0.60 -15.87
#